data_8fc6683abc2d31d9db138063ca2c8bdc
#
_entry.id   8fc6683abc2d31d9db138063ca2c8bdc
#
_cell.length_a   1.000
_cell.length_b   1.000
_cell.length_c   1.000
_cell.angle_alpha   90.00
_cell.angle_beta   90.00
_cell.angle_gamma   90.00
#
_symmetry.space_group_name_H-M   'P 1'
#
loop_
_entity.id
_entity.type
_entity.pdbx_description
1 polymer ?
#
loop_
_entity_poly.entity_id
_entity_poly.type
_entity_poly.pdbx_seq_one_letter_code
_entity_poly.pdbx_strand_id
1 'polypeptide(L)'
;MVLEVTSRIDGNIVSRGTAIVRAPKSAFVYPGQGIQKQGMVLDERAKSPAAREVWERADKVTREKLGFSILAVVRDNPKELTANGVTYRHPEGLLNLTQFTQVALATVAFAQTARLCEAGADIWPAYFAGHSLGEYNALSSFAGVIPLETVLELVFHRGSTMHHLIPRDEKGRSNYRMGALRPNQFGVGDDGVREYVESVSKASGEFLEIVNYNLAGQQYAVAGTIAGLKALKADSARRVAEYGGKPAFMLVPGIDVPFHSTLCARVCRSSATSLTRCCRSTSTTVPSGGSLHSEPGGRAVRDDQGIRREDPRGRAVR
;
A
#
# COMPACT_ATOMS: atom_id res chain seq x y z
N MET A 1 -9.96 -27.85 -5.58
CA MET A 1 -10.85 -28.12 -4.45
C MET A 1 -11.61 -29.40 -4.76
N VAL A 2 -11.63 -30.34 -3.84
CA VAL A 2 -12.44 -31.54 -3.94
C VAL A 2 -13.71 -31.31 -3.11
N LEU A 3 -14.87 -31.45 -3.72
CA LEU A 3 -16.17 -31.32 -3.06
C LEU A 3 -16.77 -32.71 -2.91
N GLU A 4 -17.17 -33.07 -1.70
CA GLU A 4 -18.09 -34.19 -1.49
C GLU A 4 -19.54 -33.68 -1.68
N VAL A 5 -20.22 -34.26 -2.61
CA VAL A 5 -21.66 -33.99 -2.87
C VAL A 5 -22.48 -35.13 -2.33
N THR A 6 -23.42 -34.82 -1.46
CA THR A 6 -24.31 -35.82 -0.86
C THR A 6 -25.74 -35.46 -1.22
N SER A 7 -26.41 -36.36 -1.90
CA SER A 7 -27.85 -36.24 -2.15
C SER A 7 -28.62 -36.97 -1.04
N ARG A 8 -29.68 -36.33 -0.52
CA ARG A 8 -30.53 -36.88 0.54
C ARG A 8 -31.99 -36.87 0.13
N ILE A 9 -32.71 -37.94 0.48
CA ILE A 9 -34.17 -38.02 0.40
C ILE A 9 -34.66 -38.41 1.79
N ASP A 10 -35.62 -37.66 2.33
CA ASP A 10 -36.16 -37.85 3.68
C ASP A 10 -35.10 -38.00 4.80
N GLY A 11 -34.04 -37.21 4.70
CA GLY A 11 -32.93 -37.27 5.64
C GLY A 11 -31.90 -38.38 5.37
N ASN A 12 -32.23 -39.37 4.56
CA ASN A 12 -31.35 -40.49 4.22
C ASN A 12 -30.43 -40.16 3.04
N ILE A 13 -29.16 -40.55 3.14
CA ILE A 13 -28.23 -40.39 2.03
C ILE A 13 -28.52 -41.42 0.96
N VAL A 14 -28.92 -40.95 -0.22
CA VAL A 14 -29.19 -41.81 -1.37
C VAL A 14 -28.08 -41.87 -2.39
N SER A 15 -27.21 -40.86 -2.37
CA SER A 15 -26.04 -40.81 -3.26
C SER A 15 -24.91 -40.00 -2.65
N ARG A 16 -23.67 -40.42 -2.91
CA ARG A 16 -22.47 -39.66 -2.64
C ARG A 16 -21.63 -39.60 -3.90
N GLY A 17 -21.07 -38.44 -4.17
CA GLY A 17 -20.18 -38.24 -5.29
C GLY A 17 -19.07 -37.27 -4.92
N THR A 18 -17.97 -37.33 -5.65
CA THR A 18 -16.86 -36.40 -5.52
C THR A 18 -16.78 -35.57 -6.77
N ALA A 19 -16.80 -34.25 -6.61
CA ALA A 19 -16.59 -33.30 -7.70
C ALA A 19 -15.25 -32.58 -7.51
N ILE A 20 -14.42 -32.55 -8.54
CA ILE A 20 -13.20 -31.77 -8.57
C ILE A 20 -13.53 -30.42 -9.22
N VAL A 21 -13.53 -29.36 -8.42
CA VAL A 21 -13.74 -28.00 -8.92
C VAL A 21 -12.37 -27.30 -9.02
N ARG A 22 -12.00 -26.92 -10.23
CA ARG A 22 -10.86 -26.03 -10.46
C ARG A 22 -11.33 -24.59 -10.23
N ALA A 23 -10.95 -24.01 -9.10
CA ALA A 23 -11.15 -22.60 -8.90
C ALA A 23 -10.28 -21.78 -9.89
N PRO A 24 -10.79 -20.65 -10.39
CA PRO A 24 -9.96 -19.73 -11.18
C PRO A 24 -8.76 -19.28 -10.34
N LYS A 25 -7.65 -19.00 -11.02
CA LYS A 25 -6.49 -18.42 -10.34
C LYS A 25 -6.88 -17.07 -9.75
N SER A 26 -6.57 -16.88 -8.48
CA SER A 26 -6.81 -15.63 -7.75
C SER A 26 -5.51 -14.89 -7.49
N ALA A 27 -5.58 -13.58 -7.29
CA ALA A 27 -4.48 -12.75 -6.84
C ALA A 27 -4.92 -11.90 -5.65
N PHE A 28 -4.06 -11.79 -4.63
CA PHE A 28 -4.24 -10.84 -3.54
C PHE A 28 -3.46 -9.57 -3.86
N VAL A 29 -4.15 -8.43 -3.88
CA VAL A 29 -3.57 -7.13 -4.27
C VAL A 29 -3.68 -6.17 -3.11
N TYR A 30 -2.56 -5.57 -2.75
CA TYR A 30 -2.46 -4.63 -1.64
C TYR A 30 -2.26 -3.21 -2.18
N PRO A 31 -3.20 -2.29 -1.92
CA PRO A 31 -3.10 -0.92 -2.39
C PRO A 31 -2.02 -0.13 -1.65
N GLY A 32 -1.57 0.95 -2.29
CA GLY A 32 -0.74 1.99 -1.69
C GLY A 32 -1.55 3.03 -0.93
N GLN A 33 -0.90 4.15 -0.59
CA GLN A 33 -1.53 5.30 0.06
C GLN A 33 -2.50 6.03 -0.89
N GLY A 34 -3.47 6.74 -0.33
CA GLY A 34 -4.51 7.49 -1.05
C GLY A 34 -5.92 6.93 -0.84
N ILE A 35 -6.06 5.84 -0.11
CA ILE A 35 -7.35 5.20 0.20
C ILE A 35 -7.74 5.30 1.69
N GLN A 36 -6.86 5.86 2.51
CA GLN A 36 -7.08 6.00 3.95
C GLN A 36 -8.26 6.93 4.24
N LYS A 37 -9.05 6.55 5.24
CA LYS A 37 -10.15 7.36 5.76
C LYS A 37 -10.36 7.09 7.25
N GLN A 38 -10.93 8.06 7.93
CA GLN A 38 -11.30 7.93 9.33
C GLN A 38 -12.25 6.74 9.52
N GLY A 39 -12.01 5.93 10.54
CA GLY A 39 -12.83 4.78 10.89
C GLY A 39 -12.68 3.55 9.98
N MET A 40 -11.74 3.57 9.02
CA MET A 40 -11.57 2.45 8.08
C MET A 40 -11.40 1.11 8.80
N VAL A 41 -12.19 0.10 8.37
CA VAL A 41 -12.12 -1.31 8.82
C VAL A 41 -12.39 -1.51 10.33
N LEU A 42 -12.83 -0.50 11.07
CA LEU A 42 -13.20 -0.67 12.49
C LEU A 42 -14.51 -1.44 12.68
N ASP A 43 -15.40 -1.42 11.71
CA ASP A 43 -16.60 -2.25 11.66
C ASP A 43 -16.26 -3.75 11.51
N GLU A 44 -15.22 -4.07 10.76
CA GLU A 44 -14.70 -5.43 10.63
C GLU A 44 -14.05 -5.92 11.93
N ARG A 45 -13.30 -5.04 12.61
CA ARG A 45 -12.77 -5.30 13.96
C ARG A 45 -13.88 -5.68 14.96
N ALA A 46 -15.03 -5.03 14.87
CA ALA A 46 -16.16 -5.33 15.75
C ALA A 46 -16.74 -6.73 15.50
N LYS A 47 -16.67 -7.24 14.28
CA LYS A 47 -17.33 -8.49 13.85
C LYS A 47 -16.38 -9.70 13.80
N SER A 48 -15.08 -9.50 13.68
CA SER A 48 -14.06 -10.56 13.54
C SER A 48 -13.12 -10.57 14.74
N PRO A 49 -13.08 -11.65 15.53
CA PRO A 49 -12.10 -11.85 16.57
C PRO A 49 -10.65 -11.78 16.06
N ALA A 50 -10.35 -12.40 14.92
CA ALA A 50 -9.02 -12.37 14.33
C ALA A 50 -8.59 -10.96 13.91
N ALA A 51 -9.48 -10.18 13.28
CA ALA A 51 -9.20 -8.78 12.98
C ALA A 51 -9.02 -7.94 14.25
N ARG A 52 -9.80 -8.20 15.29
CA ARG A 52 -9.69 -7.52 16.59
C ARG A 52 -8.32 -7.75 17.21
N GLU A 53 -7.86 -9.00 17.26
CA GLU A 53 -6.54 -9.35 17.79
C GLU A 53 -5.42 -8.58 17.08
N VAL A 54 -5.47 -8.49 15.75
CA VAL A 54 -4.50 -7.71 14.97
C VAL A 54 -4.51 -6.24 15.40
N TRP A 55 -5.69 -5.62 15.51
CA TRP A 55 -5.81 -4.23 15.94
C TRP A 55 -5.28 -3.99 17.36
N GLU A 56 -5.52 -4.91 18.29
CA GLU A 56 -5.05 -4.83 19.67
C GLU A 56 -3.52 -4.98 19.75
N ARG A 57 -2.95 -5.92 19.00
CA ARG A 57 -1.50 -6.07 18.90
C ARG A 57 -0.85 -4.84 18.27
N ALA A 58 -1.42 -4.33 17.19
CA ALA A 58 -0.90 -3.12 16.52
C ALA A 58 -0.97 -1.90 17.44
N ASP A 59 -2.07 -1.71 18.15
CA ASP A 59 -2.23 -0.59 19.09
C ASP A 59 -1.26 -0.68 20.26
N LYS A 60 -1.05 -1.88 20.82
CA LYS A 60 -0.05 -2.13 21.86
C LYS A 60 1.35 -1.73 21.39
N VAL A 61 1.78 -2.24 20.24
CA VAL A 61 3.12 -1.95 19.69
C VAL A 61 3.32 -0.47 19.39
N THR A 62 2.33 0.18 18.79
CA THR A 62 2.45 1.61 18.47
C THR A 62 2.47 2.48 19.73
N ARG A 63 1.76 2.10 20.80
CA ARG A 63 1.86 2.79 22.11
C ARG A 63 3.23 2.60 22.75
N GLU A 64 3.73 1.37 22.79
CA GLU A 64 4.98 1.03 23.48
C GLU A 64 6.21 1.59 22.75
N LYS A 65 6.25 1.49 21.43
CA LYS A 65 7.44 1.82 20.63
C LYS A 65 7.39 3.19 19.96
N LEU A 66 6.21 3.61 19.54
CA LEU A 66 6.04 4.85 18.77
C LEU A 66 5.35 5.97 19.56
N GLY A 67 4.83 5.66 20.77
CA GLY A 67 4.25 6.64 21.68
C GLY A 67 2.86 7.12 21.32
N PHE A 68 2.12 6.39 20.43
CA PHE A 68 0.74 6.75 20.07
C PHE A 68 -0.15 5.54 19.87
N SER A 69 -1.46 5.73 19.96
CA SER A 69 -2.47 4.73 19.63
C SER A 69 -2.86 4.78 18.17
N ILE A 70 -2.55 3.73 17.40
CA ILE A 70 -3.02 3.65 16.02
C ILE A 70 -4.54 3.51 15.94
N LEU A 71 -5.16 2.85 16.90
CA LEU A 71 -6.61 2.74 17.02
C LEU A 71 -7.26 4.12 17.18
N ALA A 72 -6.73 4.97 18.07
CA ALA A 72 -7.23 6.33 18.26
C ALA A 72 -7.01 7.18 17.00
N VAL A 73 -5.83 7.07 16.36
CA VAL A 73 -5.54 7.79 15.12
C VAL A 73 -6.54 7.43 14.01
N VAL A 74 -6.84 6.13 13.83
CA VAL A 74 -7.79 5.71 12.78
C VAL A 74 -9.24 6.08 13.15
N ARG A 75 -9.63 5.92 14.42
CA ARG A 75 -11.00 6.20 14.85
C ARG A 75 -11.34 7.68 14.80
N ASP A 76 -10.45 8.51 15.35
CA ASP A 76 -10.73 9.92 15.63
C ASP A 76 -10.11 10.87 14.61
N ASN A 77 -9.10 10.42 13.87
CA ASN A 77 -8.29 11.23 12.95
C ASN A 77 -7.90 12.60 13.55
N PRO A 78 -7.24 12.63 14.73
CA PRO A 78 -6.96 13.88 15.43
C PRO A 78 -6.09 14.81 14.56
N LYS A 79 -6.25 16.11 14.72
CA LYS A 79 -5.46 17.11 14.00
C LYS A 79 -4.08 17.34 14.61
N GLU A 80 -3.91 16.94 15.87
CA GLU A 80 -2.68 17.07 16.62
C GLU A 80 -2.48 15.87 17.55
N LEU A 81 -1.24 15.45 17.72
CA LEU A 81 -0.82 14.41 18.65
C LEU A 81 0.63 14.64 19.04
N THR A 82 0.94 14.47 20.31
CA THR A 82 2.33 14.41 20.79
C THR A 82 2.70 12.96 21.12
N ALA A 83 3.77 12.47 20.48
CA ALA A 83 4.30 11.12 20.66
C ALA A 83 5.82 11.17 20.79
N ASN A 84 6.37 10.54 21.84
CA ASN A 84 7.82 10.52 22.13
C ASN A 84 8.47 11.91 22.09
N GLY A 85 7.78 12.93 22.60
CA GLY A 85 8.26 14.31 22.67
C GLY A 85 8.16 15.10 21.34
N VAL A 86 7.64 14.49 20.27
CA VAL A 86 7.42 15.15 18.98
C VAL A 86 5.93 15.43 18.80
N THR A 87 5.59 16.68 18.47
CA THR A 87 4.22 17.07 18.15
C THR A 87 3.98 17.04 16.65
N TYR A 88 3.02 16.22 16.25
CA TYR A 88 2.56 16.07 14.86
C TYR A 88 1.28 16.86 14.66
N ARG A 89 1.17 17.59 13.54
CA ARG A 89 -0.01 18.40 13.20
C ARG A 89 -0.37 18.29 11.72
N HIS A 90 -1.67 18.14 11.44
CA HIS A 90 -2.18 18.24 10.08
C HIS A 90 -3.62 18.80 10.11
N PRO A 91 -3.95 19.81 9.28
CA PRO A 91 -5.27 20.47 9.33
C PRO A 91 -6.44 19.54 9.00
N GLU A 92 -6.21 18.51 8.20
CA GLU A 92 -7.22 17.51 7.80
C GLU A 92 -7.11 16.20 8.62
N GLY A 93 -6.33 16.20 9.69
CA GLY A 93 -6.11 15.04 10.56
C GLY A 93 -4.86 14.22 10.20
N LEU A 94 -4.35 13.50 11.20
CA LEU A 94 -3.06 12.80 11.15
C LEU A 94 -3.02 11.63 10.16
N LEU A 95 -4.17 11.09 9.73
CA LEU A 95 -4.23 10.10 8.65
C LEU A 95 -3.76 10.65 7.29
N ASN A 96 -3.55 11.98 7.17
CA ASN A 96 -2.94 12.60 5.99
C ASN A 96 -1.42 12.82 6.14
N LEU A 97 -0.83 12.47 7.29
CA LEU A 97 0.62 12.40 7.46
C LEU A 97 1.10 10.99 7.13
N THR A 98 2.04 10.90 6.17
CA THR A 98 2.45 9.61 5.60
C THR A 98 2.92 8.58 6.62
N GLN A 99 3.58 8.98 7.72
CA GLN A 99 4.00 8.07 8.78
C GLN A 99 2.83 7.40 9.50
N PHE A 100 1.73 8.11 9.74
CA PHE A 100 0.53 7.54 10.35
C PHE A 100 -0.31 6.76 9.32
N THR A 101 -0.41 7.28 8.09
CA THR A 101 -1.08 6.59 6.99
C THR A 101 -0.50 5.20 6.74
N GLN A 102 0.84 5.09 6.70
CA GLN A 102 1.51 3.82 6.43
C GLN A 102 1.26 2.80 7.53
N VAL A 103 1.33 3.20 8.80
CA VAL A 103 1.01 2.33 9.94
C VAL A 103 -0.44 1.88 9.92
N ALA A 104 -1.38 2.81 9.65
CA ALA A 104 -2.80 2.50 9.57
C ALA A 104 -3.10 1.48 8.47
N LEU A 105 -2.57 1.68 7.26
CA LEU A 105 -2.78 0.78 6.12
C LEU A 105 -2.10 -0.58 6.31
N ALA A 106 -0.94 -0.63 6.97
CA ALA A 106 -0.32 -1.90 7.32
C ALA A 106 -1.18 -2.68 8.33
N THR A 107 -1.70 -2.02 9.37
CA THR A 107 -2.63 -2.64 10.33
C THR A 107 -3.89 -3.18 9.64
N VAL A 108 -4.47 -2.38 8.72
CA VAL A 108 -5.64 -2.79 7.92
C VAL A 108 -5.35 -4.02 7.07
N ALA A 109 -4.19 -4.06 6.40
CA ALA A 109 -3.81 -5.20 5.58
C ALA A 109 -3.74 -6.51 6.39
N PHE A 110 -3.14 -6.47 7.57
CA PHE A 110 -3.11 -7.62 8.47
C PHE A 110 -4.50 -8.00 8.99
N ALA A 111 -5.31 -7.02 9.39
CA ALA A 111 -6.65 -7.27 9.93
C ALA A 111 -7.57 -7.90 8.86
N GLN A 112 -7.53 -7.41 7.64
CA GLN A 112 -8.32 -7.97 6.54
C GLN A 112 -7.82 -9.35 6.12
N THR A 113 -6.52 -9.58 6.09
CA THR A 113 -5.95 -10.91 5.81
C THR A 113 -6.36 -11.91 6.90
N ALA A 114 -6.26 -11.54 8.19
CA ALA A 114 -6.67 -12.38 9.30
C ALA A 114 -8.17 -12.72 9.26
N ARG A 115 -9.02 -11.73 8.97
CA ARG A 115 -10.47 -11.94 8.80
C ARG A 115 -10.79 -12.86 7.64
N LEU A 116 -10.08 -12.73 6.52
CA LEU A 116 -10.27 -13.60 5.36
C LEU A 116 -9.96 -15.06 5.71
N CYS A 117 -8.86 -15.29 6.42
CA CYS A 117 -8.49 -16.63 6.92
C CYS A 117 -9.52 -17.16 7.94
N GLU A 118 -10.00 -16.32 8.88
CA GLU A 118 -11.02 -16.70 9.85
C GLU A 118 -12.33 -17.13 9.19
N ALA A 119 -12.71 -16.47 8.09
CA ALA A 119 -13.91 -16.81 7.32
C ALA A 119 -13.81 -18.17 6.58
N GLY A 120 -12.74 -18.91 6.77
CA GLY A 120 -12.51 -20.21 6.13
C GLY A 120 -12.19 -20.09 4.64
N ALA A 121 -11.84 -18.90 4.17
CA ALA A 121 -11.33 -18.71 2.82
C ALA A 121 -9.90 -19.25 2.72
N ASP A 122 -9.74 -20.57 2.78
CA ASP A 122 -8.48 -21.26 2.46
C ASP A 122 -8.13 -21.10 0.97
N ILE A 123 -8.38 -19.89 0.44
CA ILE A 123 -8.03 -19.53 -0.92
C ILE A 123 -6.56 -19.13 -0.90
N TRP A 124 -5.72 -20.05 -1.33
CA TRP A 124 -4.32 -19.75 -1.57
C TRP A 124 -4.21 -19.06 -2.93
N PRO A 125 -3.86 -17.76 -2.98
CA PRO A 125 -3.79 -17.04 -4.25
C PRO A 125 -2.61 -17.57 -5.08
N ALA A 126 -2.81 -17.61 -6.41
CA ALA A 126 -1.73 -17.94 -7.33
C ALA A 126 -0.65 -16.85 -7.38
N TYR A 127 -1.04 -15.62 -7.06
CA TYR A 127 -0.17 -14.46 -7.05
C TYR A 127 -0.55 -13.51 -5.90
N PHE A 128 0.42 -12.77 -5.40
CA PHE A 128 0.18 -11.60 -4.56
C PHE A 128 1.08 -10.46 -5.02
N ALA A 129 0.58 -9.24 -4.91
CA ALA A 129 1.27 -8.04 -5.34
C ALA A 129 0.86 -6.83 -4.50
N GLY A 130 1.71 -5.84 -4.45
CA GLY A 130 1.44 -4.58 -3.77
C GLY A 130 1.95 -3.37 -4.54
N HIS A 131 1.22 -2.27 -4.45
CA HIS A 131 1.64 -1.00 -5.03
C HIS A 131 2.29 -0.13 -3.97
N SER A 132 3.57 0.23 -4.14
CA SER A 132 4.33 1.08 -3.19
C SER A 132 4.30 0.53 -1.76
N LEU A 133 3.60 1.17 -0.82
CA LEU A 133 3.37 0.65 0.54
C LEU A 133 2.74 -0.74 0.54
N GLY A 134 1.88 -1.02 -0.45
CA GLY A 134 1.23 -2.31 -0.61
C GLY A 134 2.21 -3.48 -0.76
N GLU A 135 3.41 -3.26 -1.28
CA GLU A 135 4.46 -4.28 -1.35
C GLU A 135 4.89 -4.73 0.05
N TYR A 136 5.12 -3.80 0.97
CA TYR A 136 5.39 -4.12 2.39
C TYR A 136 4.22 -4.88 3.00
N ASN A 137 2.99 -4.46 2.71
CA ASN A 137 1.78 -5.11 3.22
C ASN A 137 1.63 -6.54 2.68
N ALA A 138 1.93 -6.77 1.40
CA ALA A 138 1.89 -8.09 0.78
C ALA A 138 2.94 -9.04 1.38
N LEU A 139 4.18 -8.56 1.54
CA LEU A 139 5.28 -9.32 2.13
C LEU A 139 5.07 -9.61 3.62
N SER A 140 4.40 -8.74 4.35
CA SER A 140 4.18 -8.88 5.78
C SER A 140 2.89 -9.66 6.09
N SER A 141 1.73 -9.17 5.63
CA SER A 141 0.44 -9.73 6.06
C SER A 141 0.07 -11.05 5.41
N PHE A 142 0.54 -11.29 4.17
CA PHE A 142 0.27 -12.54 3.44
C PHE A 142 1.47 -13.49 3.43
N ALA A 143 2.63 -13.02 2.95
CA ALA A 143 3.81 -13.87 2.83
C ALA A 143 4.48 -14.18 4.20
N GLY A 144 4.15 -13.41 5.25
CA GLY A 144 4.67 -13.62 6.61
C GLY A 144 6.18 -13.36 6.74
N VAL A 145 6.80 -12.69 5.77
CA VAL A 145 8.26 -12.44 5.76
C VAL A 145 8.64 -11.42 6.84
N ILE A 146 7.78 -10.44 7.09
CA ILE A 146 7.98 -9.38 8.08
C ILE A 146 6.85 -9.47 9.12
N PRO A 147 7.16 -9.68 10.42
CA PRO A 147 6.15 -9.67 11.47
C PRO A 147 5.41 -8.34 11.58
N LEU A 148 4.18 -8.35 12.09
CA LEU A 148 3.35 -7.16 12.29
C LEU A 148 4.09 -6.06 13.04
N GLU A 149 4.71 -6.41 14.16
CA GLU A 149 5.41 -5.47 15.04
C GLU A 149 6.56 -4.76 14.30
N THR A 150 7.31 -5.52 13.53
CA THR A 150 8.45 -4.99 12.76
C THR A 150 8.00 -4.13 11.59
N VAL A 151 6.96 -4.54 10.85
CA VAL A 151 6.50 -3.73 9.71
C VAL A 151 5.91 -2.39 10.17
N LEU A 152 5.21 -2.34 11.32
CA LEU A 152 4.66 -1.08 11.83
C LEU A 152 5.75 -0.06 12.16
N GLU A 153 6.84 -0.49 12.80
CA GLU A 153 8.01 0.36 13.05
C GLU A 153 8.68 0.79 11.73
N LEU A 154 8.91 -0.17 10.84
CA LEU A 154 9.56 0.07 9.56
C LEU A 154 8.81 1.11 8.73
N VAL A 155 7.49 0.95 8.57
CA VAL A 155 6.70 1.87 7.74
C VAL A 155 6.49 3.23 8.42
N PHE A 156 6.49 3.30 9.76
CA PHE A 156 6.48 4.56 10.48
C PHE A 156 7.76 5.37 10.21
N HIS A 157 8.93 4.74 10.36
CA HIS A 157 10.21 5.39 10.10
C HIS A 157 10.38 5.74 8.62
N ARG A 158 9.95 4.87 7.71
CA ARG A 158 9.89 5.15 6.28
C ARG A 158 9.05 6.40 6.00
N GLY A 159 7.84 6.46 6.55
CA GLY A 159 6.94 7.60 6.40
C GLY A 159 7.51 8.88 7.02
N SER A 160 8.08 8.80 8.21
CA SER A 160 8.73 9.94 8.87
C SER A 160 9.89 10.49 8.05
N THR A 161 10.76 9.62 7.52
CA THR A 161 11.83 10.03 6.62
C THR A 161 11.26 10.77 5.41
N MET A 162 10.29 10.18 4.71
CA MET A 162 9.66 10.82 3.54
C MET A 162 9.00 12.16 3.88
N HIS A 163 8.36 12.27 5.04
CA HIS A 163 7.75 13.51 5.51
C HIS A 163 8.77 14.64 5.69
N HIS A 164 9.90 14.33 6.31
CA HIS A 164 10.95 15.33 6.60
C HIS A 164 11.78 15.74 5.37
N LEU A 165 11.72 14.97 4.27
CA LEU A 165 12.44 15.30 3.04
C LEU A 165 11.89 16.53 2.33
N ILE A 166 10.63 16.89 2.58
CA ILE A 166 9.91 17.91 1.84
C ILE A 166 9.71 19.14 2.71
N PRO A 167 10.10 20.34 2.24
CA PRO A 167 9.84 21.59 2.94
C PRO A 167 8.36 21.79 3.22
N ARG A 168 8.06 22.29 4.42
CA ARG A 168 6.72 22.58 4.88
C ARG A 168 6.62 24.00 5.39
N ASP A 169 5.44 24.58 5.24
CA ASP A 169 5.13 25.90 5.81
C ASP A 169 4.90 25.80 7.34
N GLU A 170 4.71 26.94 8.00
CA GLU A 170 4.46 27.03 9.45
C GLU A 170 3.22 26.26 9.92
N LYS A 171 2.30 25.96 9.00
CA LYS A 171 1.10 25.14 9.24
C LYS A 171 1.31 23.67 8.92
N GLY A 172 2.56 23.25 8.62
CA GLY A 172 2.92 21.89 8.27
C GLY A 172 2.49 21.46 6.86
N ARG A 173 2.09 22.37 5.97
CA ARG A 173 1.62 22.05 4.63
C ARG A 173 2.77 22.01 3.64
N SER A 174 2.79 20.99 2.80
CA SER A 174 3.71 20.87 1.67
C SER A 174 3.14 21.53 0.41
N ASN A 175 4.01 22.01 -0.46
CA ASN A 175 3.64 22.49 -1.80
C ASN A 175 3.51 21.35 -2.84
N TYR A 176 3.63 20.09 -2.43
CA TYR A 176 3.59 18.95 -3.34
C TYR A 176 2.33 18.11 -3.15
N ARG A 177 1.86 17.53 -4.26
CA ARG A 177 0.74 16.58 -4.30
C ARG A 177 1.03 15.52 -5.35
N MET A 178 0.13 14.54 -5.44
CA MET A 178 0.10 13.55 -6.52
C MET A 178 -1.25 13.53 -7.20
N GLY A 179 -1.25 13.18 -8.48
CA GLY A 179 -2.46 13.00 -9.27
C GLY A 179 -2.38 11.77 -10.16
N ALA A 180 -3.54 11.24 -10.51
CA ALA A 180 -3.69 10.19 -11.52
C ALA A 180 -4.06 10.83 -12.86
N LEU A 181 -3.25 10.54 -13.89
CA LEU A 181 -3.44 11.02 -15.26
C LEU A 181 -3.85 9.87 -16.16
N ARG A 182 -4.85 10.09 -17.01
CA ARG A 182 -5.38 9.15 -18.01
C ARG A 182 -5.24 9.75 -19.41
N PRO A 183 -4.05 9.68 -20.04
CA PRO A 183 -3.75 10.37 -21.30
C PRO A 183 -4.56 9.85 -22.49
N ASN A 184 -4.98 8.59 -22.46
CA ASN A 184 -5.87 8.00 -23.47
C ASN A 184 -7.22 8.73 -23.60
N GLN A 185 -7.64 9.49 -22.60
CA GLN A 185 -8.89 10.26 -22.64
C GLN A 185 -8.79 11.51 -23.55
N PHE A 186 -7.59 11.86 -23.99
CA PHE A 186 -7.34 12.95 -24.96
C PHE A 186 -6.34 12.53 -26.05
N GLY A 187 -6.32 11.23 -26.39
CA GLY A 187 -5.61 10.71 -27.55
C GLY A 187 -4.09 10.61 -27.42
N VAL A 188 -3.53 10.73 -26.20
CA VAL A 188 -2.10 10.54 -25.96
C VAL A 188 -1.83 9.11 -25.50
N GLY A 189 -0.96 8.41 -26.23
CA GLY A 189 -0.52 7.05 -25.91
C GLY A 189 0.65 6.99 -24.93
N ASP A 190 1.13 5.76 -24.69
CA ASP A 190 2.25 5.50 -23.78
C ASP A 190 3.53 6.23 -24.20
N ASP A 191 3.82 6.24 -25.50
CA ASP A 191 5.04 6.87 -26.06
C ASP A 191 5.04 8.40 -25.91
N GLY A 192 3.87 9.04 -25.92
CA GLY A 192 3.73 10.51 -25.85
C GLY A 192 3.48 11.09 -24.46
N VAL A 193 3.15 10.27 -23.46
CA VAL A 193 2.72 10.79 -22.15
C VAL A 193 3.84 11.49 -21.39
N ARG A 194 5.06 11.01 -21.50
CA ARG A 194 6.22 11.65 -20.86
C ARG A 194 6.45 13.06 -21.43
N GLU A 195 6.53 13.16 -22.74
CA GLU A 195 6.71 14.44 -23.44
C GLU A 195 5.57 15.40 -23.12
N TYR A 196 4.34 14.91 -23.07
CA TYR A 196 3.19 15.69 -22.67
C TYR A 196 3.35 16.31 -21.27
N VAL A 197 3.66 15.52 -20.24
CA VAL A 197 3.84 16.02 -18.87
C VAL A 197 5.02 16.98 -18.78
N GLU A 198 6.14 16.68 -19.45
CA GLU A 198 7.31 17.56 -19.53
C GLU A 198 6.99 18.89 -20.21
N SER A 199 6.18 18.88 -21.27
CA SER A 199 5.75 20.10 -21.97
C SER A 199 4.92 21.00 -21.07
N VAL A 200 3.99 20.45 -20.28
CA VAL A 200 3.19 21.21 -19.31
C VAL A 200 4.07 21.74 -18.17
N SER A 201 5.01 20.94 -17.67
CA SER A 201 5.98 21.35 -16.67
C SER A 201 6.80 22.55 -17.16
N LYS A 202 7.34 22.46 -18.37
CA LYS A 202 8.12 23.53 -19.00
C LYS A 202 7.29 24.78 -19.24
N ALA A 203 6.07 24.63 -19.74
CA ALA A 203 5.18 25.78 -20.03
C ALA A 203 4.73 26.51 -18.74
N SER A 204 4.53 25.78 -17.66
CA SER A 204 4.13 26.38 -16.38
C SER A 204 5.31 26.85 -15.52
N GLY A 205 6.54 26.42 -15.81
CA GLY A 205 7.70 26.64 -14.96
C GLY A 205 7.68 25.86 -13.64
N GLU A 206 6.76 24.89 -13.51
CA GLU A 206 6.49 24.16 -12.27
C GLU A 206 6.97 22.70 -12.35
N PHE A 207 7.32 22.14 -11.20
CA PHE A 207 7.73 20.73 -11.13
C PHE A 207 6.55 19.78 -11.39
N LEU A 208 6.70 18.92 -12.40
CA LEU A 208 5.84 17.78 -12.70
C LEU A 208 6.70 16.59 -13.13
N GLU A 209 6.42 15.41 -12.62
CA GLU A 209 7.12 14.19 -12.96
C GLU A 209 6.18 12.98 -12.95
N ILE A 210 6.25 12.13 -14.00
CA ILE A 210 5.58 10.84 -13.97
C ILE A 210 6.39 9.93 -13.05
N VAL A 211 5.76 9.44 -11.99
CA VAL A 211 6.42 8.65 -10.95
C VAL A 211 6.01 7.18 -10.94
N ASN A 212 4.86 6.84 -11.51
CA ASN A 212 4.42 5.46 -11.69
C ASN A 212 3.70 5.27 -13.03
N TYR A 213 4.04 4.20 -13.72
CA TYR A 213 3.40 3.70 -14.93
C TYR A 213 2.44 2.57 -14.53
N ASN A 214 1.27 2.92 -13.99
CA ASN A 214 0.35 1.95 -13.40
C ASN A 214 -0.28 1.03 -14.44
N LEU A 215 -0.67 1.59 -15.58
CA LEU A 215 -1.22 0.85 -16.70
C LEU A 215 -0.82 1.56 -18.00
N ALA A 216 0.04 0.92 -18.79
CA ALA A 216 0.59 1.49 -20.01
C ALA A 216 -0.51 2.05 -20.92
N GLY A 217 -0.33 3.26 -21.42
CA GLY A 217 -1.27 3.99 -22.24
C GLY A 217 -2.56 4.45 -21.55
N GLN A 218 -2.82 4.06 -20.31
CA GLN A 218 -4.12 4.30 -19.65
C GLN A 218 -4.05 5.07 -18.35
N GLN A 219 -3.09 4.77 -17.45
CA GLN A 219 -3.04 5.40 -16.13
C GLN A 219 -1.62 5.57 -15.61
N TYR A 220 -1.31 6.81 -15.24
CA TYR A 220 -0.01 7.21 -14.71
C TYR A 220 -0.19 8.01 -13.42
N ALA A 221 0.73 7.83 -12.45
CA ALA A 221 0.79 8.73 -11.32
C ALA A 221 1.78 9.87 -11.64
N VAL A 222 1.36 11.09 -11.39
CA VAL A 222 2.18 12.30 -11.57
C VAL A 222 2.36 12.97 -10.23
N ALA A 223 3.61 13.20 -9.81
CA ALA A 223 3.96 14.04 -8.70
C ALA A 223 4.25 15.47 -9.18
N GLY A 224 3.90 16.46 -8.39
CA GLY A 224 4.16 17.85 -8.76
C GLY A 224 3.84 18.86 -7.66
N THR A 225 4.24 20.10 -7.91
CA THR A 225 3.76 21.22 -7.11
C THR A 225 2.25 21.41 -7.27
N ILE A 226 1.63 22.04 -6.29
CA ILE A 226 0.18 22.33 -6.36
C ILE A 226 -0.15 23.15 -7.62
N ALA A 227 0.70 24.12 -7.97
CA ALA A 227 0.53 24.95 -9.17
C ALA A 227 0.72 24.14 -10.46
N GLY A 228 1.76 23.28 -10.51
CA GLY A 228 2.01 22.39 -11.66
C GLY A 228 0.86 21.40 -11.91
N LEU A 229 0.35 20.76 -10.85
CA LEU A 229 -0.79 19.85 -10.97
C LEU A 229 -2.10 20.59 -11.36
N LYS A 230 -2.27 21.85 -10.96
CA LYS A 230 -3.37 22.69 -11.45
C LYS A 230 -3.23 22.97 -12.94
N ALA A 231 -2.02 23.30 -13.41
CA ALA A 231 -1.75 23.51 -14.83
C ALA A 231 -2.00 22.24 -15.63
N LEU A 232 -1.52 21.08 -15.16
CA LEU A 232 -1.76 19.79 -15.80
C LEU A 232 -3.25 19.45 -15.86
N LYS A 233 -3.99 19.70 -14.77
CA LYS A 233 -5.44 19.49 -14.74
C LYS A 233 -6.16 20.39 -15.76
N ALA A 234 -5.79 21.67 -15.86
CA ALA A 234 -6.41 22.60 -16.79
C ALA A 234 -6.12 22.22 -18.26
N ASP A 235 -4.85 21.90 -18.59
CA ASP A 235 -4.48 21.52 -19.95
C ASP A 235 -5.12 20.17 -20.36
N SER A 236 -5.10 19.18 -19.48
CA SER A 236 -5.76 17.88 -19.75
C SER A 236 -7.28 18.05 -19.92
N ALA A 237 -7.93 18.91 -19.14
CA ALA A 237 -9.36 19.16 -19.30
C ALA A 237 -9.70 19.84 -20.64
N ARG A 238 -8.89 20.80 -21.08
CA ARG A 238 -9.02 21.43 -22.39
C ARG A 238 -8.91 20.40 -23.51
N ARG A 239 -7.86 19.55 -23.49
CA ARG A 239 -7.66 18.49 -24.48
C ARG A 239 -8.79 17.47 -24.49
N VAL A 240 -9.30 17.10 -23.31
CA VAL A 240 -10.48 16.21 -23.19
C VAL A 240 -11.71 16.85 -23.86
N ALA A 241 -11.93 18.15 -23.66
CA ALA A 241 -13.06 18.86 -24.28
C ALA A 241 -12.94 18.88 -25.83
N GLU A 242 -11.74 19.01 -26.36
CA GLU A 242 -11.47 18.96 -27.81
C GLU A 242 -11.59 17.52 -28.37
N TYR A 243 -11.16 16.52 -27.63
CA TYR A 243 -11.13 15.12 -28.04
C TYR A 243 -12.46 14.36 -27.83
N GLY A 244 -13.27 14.79 -26.84
CA GLY A 244 -14.54 14.15 -26.48
C GLY A 244 -14.42 13.00 -25.47
N GLY A 245 -13.31 12.91 -24.73
CA GLY A 245 -13.07 11.89 -23.71
C GLY A 245 -13.71 12.16 -22.34
N LYS A 246 -13.41 11.28 -21.37
CA LYS A 246 -13.81 11.45 -19.97
C LYS A 246 -12.76 12.24 -19.20
N PRO A 247 -13.07 12.77 -17.97
CA PRO A 247 -12.10 13.46 -17.14
C PRO A 247 -10.79 12.69 -17.00
N ALA A 248 -9.70 13.32 -17.41
CA ALA A 248 -8.38 12.66 -17.55
C ALA A 248 -7.48 12.82 -16.34
N PHE A 249 -7.80 13.73 -15.41
CA PHE A 249 -6.94 14.01 -14.26
C PHE A 249 -7.73 14.05 -12.95
N MET A 250 -7.17 13.40 -11.92
CA MET A 250 -7.71 13.39 -10.56
C MET A 250 -6.57 13.52 -9.54
N LEU A 251 -6.71 14.43 -8.56
CA LEU A 251 -5.80 14.47 -7.41
C LEU A 251 -6.01 13.25 -6.53
N VAL A 252 -4.90 12.68 -6.05
CA VAL A 252 -4.93 11.61 -5.06
C VAL A 252 -5.07 12.26 -3.67
N PRO A 253 -6.15 11.96 -2.93
CA PRO A 253 -6.38 12.58 -1.63
C PRO A 253 -5.37 12.11 -0.58
N GLY A 254 -5.11 12.98 0.43
CA GLY A 254 -4.28 12.63 1.59
C GLY A 254 -2.81 12.35 1.27
N ILE A 255 -2.29 12.83 0.14
CA ILE A 255 -0.88 12.74 -0.22
C ILE A 255 -0.32 14.14 -0.40
N ASP A 256 0.72 14.44 0.40
CA ASP A 256 1.40 15.72 0.42
C ASP A 256 2.94 15.59 0.27
N VAL A 257 3.37 14.46 -0.26
CA VAL A 257 4.77 14.15 -0.59
C VAL A 257 4.83 13.70 -2.05
N PRO A 258 5.80 14.17 -2.86
CA PRO A 258 5.98 13.75 -4.26
C PRO A 258 6.67 12.38 -4.30
N PHE A 259 5.95 11.32 -3.88
CA PHE A 259 6.50 9.96 -3.80
C PHE A 259 7.06 9.49 -5.14
N HIS A 260 8.08 8.65 -5.08
CA HIS A 260 8.75 8.04 -6.24
C HIS A 260 9.39 9.03 -7.22
N SER A 261 9.40 10.34 -6.91
CA SER A 261 10.03 11.36 -7.74
C SER A 261 11.54 11.42 -7.54
N THR A 262 12.23 12.06 -8.49
CA THR A 262 13.65 12.37 -8.39
C THR A 262 13.98 13.25 -7.18
N LEU A 263 13.04 14.09 -6.73
CA LEU A 263 13.17 14.88 -5.49
C LEU A 263 13.30 13.97 -4.27
N CYS A 264 12.48 12.93 -4.14
CA CYS A 264 12.58 11.97 -3.05
C CYS A 264 13.82 11.06 -3.20
N ALA A 265 14.19 10.66 -4.42
CA ALA A 265 15.31 9.77 -4.67
C ALA A 265 16.68 10.37 -4.27
N ARG A 266 16.86 11.67 -4.46
CA ARG A 266 18.11 12.37 -4.07
C ARG A 266 18.38 12.29 -2.58
N VAL A 267 17.33 12.25 -1.76
CA VAL A 267 17.45 12.29 -0.31
C VAL A 267 17.46 10.87 0.29
N CYS A 268 16.80 9.89 -0.35
CA CYS A 268 16.88 8.48 0.07
C CYS A 268 18.32 7.95 0.02
N ARG A 269 19.17 8.44 -0.87
CA ARG A 269 20.58 8.03 -0.93
C ARG A 269 21.39 8.50 0.29
N SER A 270 21.04 9.65 0.87
CA SER A 270 21.67 10.14 2.11
C SER A 270 21.14 9.46 3.38
N SER A 271 19.92 8.91 3.33
CA SER A 271 19.25 8.26 4.46
C SER A 271 19.43 6.74 4.52
N ALA A 272 20.01 6.11 3.49
CA ALA A 272 20.28 4.67 3.44
C ALA A 272 21.10 4.17 4.66
N THR A 273 21.97 5.02 5.21
CA THR A 273 22.76 4.75 6.42
C THR A 273 21.87 4.60 7.67
N SER A 274 20.75 5.32 7.77
CA SER A 274 19.84 5.25 8.91
C SER A 274 18.95 4.00 8.86
N LEU A 275 18.46 3.63 7.68
CA LEU A 275 17.66 2.40 7.48
C LEU A 275 18.48 1.13 7.73
N THR A 276 19.75 1.11 7.30
CA THR A 276 20.67 -0.01 7.55
C THR A 276 20.95 -0.19 9.05
N ARG A 277 20.95 0.90 9.82
CA ARG A 277 21.15 0.84 11.28
C ARG A 277 19.92 0.24 11.99
N CYS A 278 18.70 0.57 11.56
CA CYS A 278 17.46 0.02 12.10
C CYS A 278 17.33 -1.48 11.80
N CYS A 279 17.69 -1.94 10.60
CA CYS A 279 17.67 -3.35 10.23
C CYS A 279 18.76 -4.18 10.94
N ARG A 280 19.90 -3.58 11.31
CA ARG A 280 20.97 -4.29 12.04
C ARG A 280 20.66 -4.53 13.51
N SER A 281 19.80 -3.73 14.14
CA SER A 281 19.43 -3.92 15.54
C SER A 281 18.40 -5.04 15.75
N THR A 282 17.79 -5.55 14.67
CA THR A 282 16.81 -6.65 14.70
C THR A 282 17.31 -7.95 14.09
N SER A 283 18.63 -8.09 13.85
CA SER A 283 19.19 -9.32 13.30
C SER A 283 19.26 -10.42 14.35
N THR A 284 18.13 -11.08 14.60
CA THR A 284 18.12 -12.50 14.90
C THR A 284 18.44 -13.21 13.58
N THR A 285 19.53 -13.97 13.57
CA THR A 285 20.11 -14.70 12.46
C THR A 285 19.05 -15.36 11.57
N VAL A 286 18.85 -14.82 10.35
CA VAL A 286 18.27 -15.55 9.23
C VAL A 286 19.43 -16.34 8.60
N PRO A 287 19.33 -17.66 8.38
CA PRO A 287 20.38 -18.42 7.70
C PRO A 287 20.61 -17.84 6.30
N SER A 288 21.86 -17.52 6.01
CA SER A 288 22.33 -17.04 4.73
C SER A 288 22.15 -18.11 3.64
N GLY A 289 21.24 -17.88 2.71
CA GLY A 289 21.06 -18.75 1.54
C GLY A 289 19.91 -18.26 0.66
N GLY A 290 20.16 -17.28 -0.19
CA GLY A 290 19.18 -16.84 -1.19
C GLY A 290 19.37 -15.40 -1.61
N SER A 291 20.04 -15.18 -2.72
CA SER A 291 20.19 -13.87 -3.35
C SER A 291 18.86 -13.46 -3.98
N LEU A 292 18.21 -12.42 -3.44
CA LEU A 292 17.06 -11.75 -4.06
C LEU A 292 17.58 -10.73 -5.08
N HIS A 293 17.56 -11.11 -6.36
CA HIS A 293 17.69 -10.16 -7.44
C HIS A 293 16.29 -9.68 -7.85
N SER A 294 16.02 -8.41 -7.63
CA SER A 294 14.86 -7.73 -8.21
C SER A 294 15.23 -7.22 -9.59
N GLU A 295 14.73 -7.89 -10.64
CA GLU A 295 14.72 -7.32 -11.99
C GLU A 295 13.47 -6.47 -12.22
N PRO A 296 13.57 -5.35 -12.97
CA PRO A 296 12.44 -4.52 -13.33
C PRO A 296 11.65 -5.18 -14.47
N GLY A 297 10.70 -6.02 -14.11
CA GLY A 297 9.86 -6.72 -15.07
C GLY A 297 9.26 -7.96 -14.45
N GLY A 298 8.26 -7.81 -13.62
CA GLY A 298 7.41 -8.76 -12.91
C GLY A 298 7.42 -10.24 -13.36
N ARG A 299 8.51 -10.97 -13.22
CA ARG A 299 8.53 -12.43 -13.32
C ARG A 299 8.71 -13.05 -11.95
N ALA A 300 7.79 -13.93 -11.59
CA ALA A 300 7.88 -14.74 -10.40
C ALA A 300 9.14 -15.65 -10.47
N VAL A 301 10.02 -15.53 -9.49
CA VAL A 301 11.15 -16.44 -9.33
C VAL A 301 10.63 -17.76 -8.78
N ARG A 302 10.83 -18.86 -9.51
CA ARG A 302 10.70 -20.22 -8.99
C ARG A 302 12.00 -20.57 -8.31
N ASP A 303 11.92 -20.93 -7.03
CA ASP A 303 13.04 -21.54 -6.32
C ASP A 303 12.89 -23.06 -6.39
N ASP A 304 13.89 -23.73 -6.92
CA ASP A 304 13.94 -25.17 -7.15
C ASP A 304 14.38 -25.99 -5.91
N GLN A 305 14.46 -25.34 -4.75
CA GLN A 305 14.76 -26.04 -3.51
C GLN A 305 13.54 -26.07 -2.59
N GLY A 306 12.96 -27.26 -2.48
CA GLY A 306 11.76 -27.55 -1.71
C GLY A 306 11.83 -27.11 -0.25
N ILE A 307 11.36 -25.90 0.00
CA ILE A 307 11.12 -25.40 1.35
C ILE A 307 9.84 -26.06 1.85
N ARG A 308 9.98 -26.99 2.79
CA ARG A 308 8.86 -27.45 3.62
C ARG A 308 8.40 -26.26 4.46
N ARG A 309 7.21 -25.76 4.19
CA ARG A 309 6.55 -24.76 5.02
C ARG A 309 5.56 -25.45 5.94
N GLU A 310 5.63 -25.13 7.20
CA GLU A 310 4.59 -25.49 8.16
C GLU A 310 3.48 -24.45 8.12
N ASP A 311 2.23 -24.90 8.10
CA ASP A 311 1.03 -24.06 8.33
C ASP A 311 1.18 -23.40 9.70
N PRO A 312 0.69 -22.16 9.92
CA PRO A 312 0.63 -21.54 11.24
C PRO A 312 -0.04 -22.39 12.33
N ARG A 313 -0.67 -23.47 11.96
CA ARG A 313 -1.27 -24.50 12.83
C ARG A 313 -0.41 -25.77 13.01
N GLY A 314 0.85 -25.76 12.57
CA GLY A 314 1.81 -26.86 12.77
C GLY A 314 1.54 -28.11 11.93
N ARG A 315 0.88 -28.02 10.77
CA ARG A 315 0.62 -29.15 9.89
C ARG A 315 1.53 -29.10 8.65
N ALA A 316 2.23 -30.19 8.37
CA ALA A 316 3.02 -30.33 7.16
C ALA A 316 2.12 -30.35 5.92
N VAL A 317 2.33 -29.44 5.00
CA VAL A 317 1.64 -29.44 3.70
C VAL A 317 2.51 -30.20 2.70
N ARG A 318 1.93 -31.24 2.08
CA ARG A 318 2.54 -32.01 1.00
C ARG A 318 2.41 -31.29 -0.34
#